data_a79fba26614bc8978e9867476ed5bd76
#
_entry.id   a79fba26614bc8978e9867476ed5bd76
#
_cell.length_a   1.000
_cell.length_b   1.000
_cell.length_c   1.000
_cell.angle_alpha   90.00
_cell.angle_beta   90.00
_cell.angle_gamma   90.00
#
_symmetry.space_group_name_H-M   'P 1'
#
loop_
_entity.id
_entity.type
_entity.pdbx_description
1 polymer ?
#
loop_
_entity_poly.entity_id
_entity_poly.type
_entity_poly.pdbx_seq_one_letter_code
_entity_poly.pdbx_strand_id
1 'polypeptide(L)'
;MNLLPWPTVEPLLQLLVQGHSTLEISRRTGIPRTTINGWGRRVGMEFVQGSHGGAHTIDLTAAVAEREPRKYHRPTLADRAFIQAARSLETPLSIRGIASELGVAASTVSRELTGHHVRHGRDRKYVAEIAHYRALAARPRPRPGKLADPALRARVVAGLNRKHSPQQVAQRLRVEYPDHPELQVSHETIYQALYVQGKGALRHELTVEKALRSGRTGRVAQSKLPRRSSRPWLEGARLADRPAEVADRAVPGHWEGDLVVGPGNSGLVTLVERQTRFALIGRLPGTRDSMTVIELMQRMIRSLPAEFVRTITWDQGQEMAQHRRFTIATGCEMYFCDPHSPWQRGTNENLNGLVRDFFPKGTNFNQVTDEEIALMQDMLNDRPRKTLGWATPREKLGALLTGVAIAP
;
A
#
# COMPACT_ATOMS: atom_id res chain seq x y z
N MET A 1 -18.99 -56.15 6.12
CA MET A 1 -17.88 -55.66 6.96
C MET A 1 -18.40 -55.51 8.37
N ASN A 2 -17.87 -56.29 9.32
CA ASN A 2 -18.23 -56.11 10.74
C ASN A 2 -17.75 -54.72 11.19
N LEU A 3 -18.71 -53.87 11.55
CA LEU A 3 -18.41 -52.57 12.12
C LEU A 3 -17.87 -52.80 13.55
N LEU A 4 -16.69 -52.27 13.86
CA LEU A 4 -16.16 -52.24 15.21
C LEU A 4 -17.15 -51.52 16.14
N PRO A 5 -17.32 -51.97 17.41
CA PRO A 5 -18.15 -51.28 18.38
C PRO A 5 -17.68 -49.85 18.60
N TRP A 6 -18.62 -48.94 18.83
CA TRP A 6 -18.29 -47.51 19.01
C TRP A 6 -17.26 -47.24 20.14
N PRO A 7 -17.31 -47.94 21.31
CA PRO A 7 -16.30 -47.77 22.36
C PRO A 7 -14.88 -48.10 21.92
N THR A 8 -14.71 -48.87 20.84
CA THR A 8 -13.39 -49.15 20.23
C THR A 8 -13.00 -48.12 19.22
N VAL A 9 -13.97 -47.56 18.46
CA VAL A 9 -13.70 -46.61 17.38
C VAL A 9 -13.37 -45.20 17.93
N GLU A 10 -14.09 -44.74 18.95
CA GLU A 10 -13.92 -43.42 19.52
C GLU A 10 -12.50 -43.14 20.02
N PRO A 11 -11.86 -44.01 20.84
CA PRO A 11 -10.48 -43.82 21.27
C PRO A 11 -9.47 -43.80 20.11
N LEU A 12 -9.70 -44.62 19.06
CA LEU A 12 -8.84 -44.62 17.88
C LEU A 12 -8.83 -43.25 17.17
N LEU A 13 -10.02 -42.68 17.02
CA LEU A 13 -10.16 -41.37 16.36
C LEU A 13 -9.57 -40.25 17.23
N GLN A 14 -9.72 -40.33 18.55
CA GLN A 14 -9.10 -39.39 19.50
C GLN A 14 -7.57 -39.43 19.42
N LEU A 15 -6.96 -40.63 19.42
CA LEU A 15 -5.52 -40.78 19.27
C LEU A 15 -4.99 -40.21 17.93
N LEU A 16 -5.75 -40.40 16.85
CA LEU A 16 -5.38 -39.76 15.55
C LEU A 16 -5.36 -38.23 15.65
N VAL A 17 -6.37 -37.61 16.26
CA VAL A 17 -6.46 -36.13 16.44
C VAL A 17 -5.36 -35.61 17.36
N GLN A 18 -4.89 -36.42 18.33
CA GLN A 18 -3.76 -36.11 19.20
C GLN A 18 -2.40 -36.21 18.46
N GLY A 19 -2.39 -36.63 17.19
CA GLY A 19 -1.18 -36.71 16.37
C GLY A 19 -0.44 -38.03 16.41
N HIS A 20 -1.00 -39.04 17.07
CA HIS A 20 -0.39 -40.37 17.05
C HIS A 20 -0.43 -41.00 15.66
N SER A 21 0.65 -41.68 15.27
CA SER A 21 0.72 -42.35 13.97
C SER A 21 -0.16 -43.60 13.96
N THR A 22 -0.68 -43.97 12.79
CA THR A 22 -1.47 -45.22 12.64
C THR A 22 -0.69 -46.45 13.00
N LEU A 23 0.64 -46.45 12.91
CA LEU A 23 1.51 -47.54 13.36
C LEU A 23 1.55 -47.64 14.89
N GLU A 24 1.68 -46.50 15.57
CA GLU A 24 1.69 -46.45 17.03
C GLU A 24 0.32 -46.88 17.61
N ILE A 25 -0.78 -46.37 17.05
CA ILE A 25 -2.12 -46.76 17.45
C ILE A 25 -2.34 -48.26 17.23
N SER A 26 -1.90 -48.80 16.11
CA SER A 26 -2.00 -50.23 15.82
C SER A 26 -1.23 -51.07 16.83
N ARG A 27 -0.03 -50.67 17.25
CA ARG A 27 0.78 -51.34 18.27
C ARG A 27 0.10 -51.31 19.66
N ARG A 28 -0.52 -50.20 20.01
CA ARG A 28 -1.20 -50.00 21.31
C ARG A 28 -2.52 -50.77 21.42
N THR A 29 -3.27 -50.86 20.31
CA THR A 29 -4.66 -51.33 20.30
C THR A 29 -4.82 -52.73 19.69
N GLY A 30 -3.80 -53.24 19.01
CA GLY A 30 -3.89 -54.51 18.24
C GLY A 30 -4.74 -54.39 16.95
N ILE A 31 -5.28 -53.25 16.62
CA ILE A 31 -6.17 -53.04 15.48
C ILE A 31 -5.33 -52.81 14.22
N PRO A 32 -5.65 -53.45 13.09
CA PRO A 32 -4.89 -53.27 11.84
C PRO A 32 -4.87 -51.81 11.36
N ARG A 33 -3.73 -51.36 10.88
CA ARG A 33 -3.52 -50.00 10.34
C ARG A 33 -4.53 -49.64 9.23
N THR A 34 -4.88 -50.60 8.38
CA THR A 34 -5.89 -50.42 7.33
C THR A 34 -7.25 -50.06 7.89
N THR A 35 -7.63 -50.64 9.02
CA THR A 35 -8.88 -50.34 9.73
C THR A 35 -8.82 -48.95 10.35
N ILE A 36 -7.71 -48.57 10.98
CA ILE A 36 -7.50 -47.22 11.55
C ILE A 36 -7.55 -46.14 10.44
N ASN A 37 -6.82 -46.34 9.34
CA ASN A 37 -6.87 -45.45 8.17
C ASN A 37 -8.29 -45.37 7.58
N GLY A 38 -9.00 -46.49 7.49
CA GLY A 38 -10.37 -46.54 6.99
C GLY A 38 -11.33 -45.68 7.82
N TRP A 39 -11.23 -45.79 9.15
CA TRP A 39 -12.03 -44.95 10.05
C TRP A 39 -11.65 -43.48 9.98
N GLY A 40 -10.36 -43.15 9.98
CA GLY A 40 -9.91 -41.78 9.81
C GLY A 40 -10.44 -41.12 8.53
N ARG A 41 -10.35 -41.81 7.38
CA ARG A 41 -10.92 -41.34 6.10
C ARG A 41 -12.43 -41.19 6.14
N ARG A 42 -13.17 -42.08 6.78
CA ARG A 42 -14.64 -41.99 6.94
C ARG A 42 -15.07 -40.73 7.71
N VAL A 43 -14.25 -40.27 8.65
CA VAL A 43 -14.51 -39.02 9.39
C VAL A 43 -13.89 -37.78 8.73
N GLY A 44 -13.30 -37.94 7.53
CA GLY A 44 -12.78 -36.83 6.75
C GLY A 44 -11.38 -36.35 7.18
N MET A 45 -10.57 -37.23 7.80
CA MET A 45 -9.18 -36.95 8.12
C MET A 45 -8.29 -37.15 6.87
N GLU A 46 -7.43 -36.21 6.58
CA GLU A 46 -6.38 -36.30 5.56
C GLU A 46 -5.12 -36.86 6.21
N PHE A 47 -4.49 -37.88 5.61
CA PHE A 47 -3.28 -38.51 6.11
C PHE A 47 -2.07 -38.01 5.31
N VAL A 48 -1.00 -37.66 6.03
CA VAL A 48 0.31 -37.33 5.44
C VAL A 48 1.29 -38.48 5.76
N GLN A 49 2.17 -38.77 4.81
CA GLN A 49 3.19 -39.78 4.97
C GLN A 49 4.31 -39.24 5.85
N GLY A 50 4.64 -39.95 6.92
CA GLY A 50 5.76 -39.58 7.79
C GLY A 50 7.10 -39.76 7.10
N SER A 51 8.10 -39.00 7.53
CA SER A 51 9.47 -38.97 6.99
C SER A 51 10.27 -40.27 7.09
N HIS A 52 9.78 -41.27 7.78
CA HIS A 52 10.42 -42.59 7.99
C HIS A 52 9.48 -43.72 7.55
N GLY A 53 9.30 -43.87 6.25
CA GLY A 53 8.78 -45.09 5.61
C GLY A 53 7.52 -45.72 6.21
N GLY A 54 6.35 -45.23 5.86
CA GLY A 54 5.08 -45.98 6.02
C GLY A 54 4.22 -45.69 7.25
N ALA A 55 4.59 -44.80 8.16
CA ALA A 55 3.72 -44.31 9.21
C ALA A 55 2.89 -43.14 8.71
N HIS A 56 1.55 -43.23 8.77
CA HIS A 56 0.65 -42.14 8.41
C HIS A 56 0.18 -41.44 9.67
N THR A 57 0.29 -40.11 9.68
CA THR A 57 -0.33 -39.20 10.66
C THR A 57 -1.38 -38.35 9.96
N ILE A 58 -2.35 -37.82 10.71
CA ILE A 58 -3.27 -36.84 10.13
C ILE A 58 -2.58 -35.48 9.94
N ASP A 59 -3.03 -34.72 8.95
CA ASP A 59 -2.57 -33.33 8.76
C ASP A 59 -3.13 -32.42 9.85
N LEU A 60 -2.27 -32.03 10.81
CA LEU A 60 -2.60 -31.13 11.91
C LEU A 60 -2.22 -29.65 11.60
N THR A 61 -1.65 -29.35 10.43
CA THR A 61 -1.19 -28.00 10.10
C THR A 61 -2.32 -26.96 10.14
N ALA A 62 -3.54 -27.37 9.81
CA ALA A 62 -4.73 -26.52 9.94
C ALA A 62 -5.18 -26.32 11.39
N ALA A 63 -4.86 -27.27 12.30
CA ALA A 63 -5.29 -27.24 13.69
C ALA A 63 -4.41 -26.35 14.58
N VAL A 64 -3.14 -26.16 14.21
CA VAL A 64 -2.15 -25.40 15.01
C VAL A 64 -2.25 -23.88 14.81
N ALA A 65 -2.92 -23.41 13.77
CA ALA A 65 -3.08 -21.98 13.50
C ALA A 65 -4.20 -21.37 14.37
N GLU A 66 -3.94 -21.12 15.64
CA GLU A 66 -4.79 -20.23 16.45
C GLU A 66 -4.74 -18.81 15.86
N ARG A 67 -5.90 -18.33 15.40
CA ARG A 67 -6.10 -16.97 14.93
C ARG A 67 -6.89 -16.19 15.97
N GLU A 68 -6.56 -14.88 16.10
CA GLU A 68 -7.24 -13.93 16.99
C GLU A 68 -8.78 -14.01 16.92
N PRO A 69 -9.48 -13.74 18.05
CA PRO A 69 -10.94 -13.87 18.15
C PRO A 69 -11.62 -12.91 17.16
N ARG A 70 -12.51 -13.45 16.34
CA ARG A 70 -13.36 -12.67 15.43
C ARG A 70 -14.65 -12.25 16.17
N LYS A 71 -15.32 -11.20 15.65
CA LYS A 71 -16.59 -10.63 16.13
C LYS A 71 -17.73 -11.66 16.35
N TYR A 72 -17.63 -12.86 15.84
CA TYR A 72 -18.61 -13.95 16.00
C TYR A 72 -18.00 -15.10 16.79
N HIS A 73 -18.69 -15.50 17.87
CA HIS A 73 -18.34 -16.67 18.66
C HIS A 73 -18.40 -17.93 17.80
N ARG A 74 -17.29 -18.65 17.72
CA ARG A 74 -17.24 -19.99 17.12
C ARG A 74 -16.94 -21.00 18.22
N PRO A 75 -17.64 -22.14 18.25
CA PRO A 75 -17.39 -23.14 19.29
C PRO A 75 -15.90 -23.51 19.38
N THR A 76 -15.34 -23.37 20.57
CA THR A 76 -14.00 -23.83 20.93
C THR A 76 -13.99 -25.32 21.18
N LEU A 77 -12.81 -25.89 21.46
CA LEU A 77 -12.74 -27.31 21.90
C LEU A 77 -13.48 -27.50 23.23
N ALA A 78 -13.37 -26.54 24.16
CA ALA A 78 -14.06 -26.59 25.44
C ALA A 78 -15.59 -26.57 25.27
N ASP A 79 -16.10 -25.70 24.40
CA ASP A 79 -17.54 -25.63 24.08
C ASP A 79 -18.02 -26.97 23.50
N ARG A 80 -17.24 -27.59 22.63
CA ARG A 80 -17.53 -28.90 22.03
C ARG A 80 -17.51 -30.01 23.04
N ALA A 81 -16.55 -30.01 23.96
CA ALA A 81 -16.48 -30.98 25.07
C ALA A 81 -17.72 -30.85 25.96
N PHE A 82 -18.15 -29.64 26.25
CA PHE A 82 -19.40 -29.38 26.99
C PHE A 82 -20.62 -29.90 26.21
N ILE A 83 -20.73 -29.67 24.91
CA ILE A 83 -21.81 -30.20 24.05
C ILE A 83 -21.84 -31.71 24.10
N GLN A 84 -20.69 -32.36 24.00
CA GLN A 84 -20.57 -33.83 24.10
C GLN A 84 -21.03 -34.34 25.45
N ALA A 85 -20.51 -33.77 26.53
CA ALA A 85 -20.89 -34.17 27.91
C ALA A 85 -22.38 -33.98 28.15
N ALA A 86 -22.94 -32.81 27.80
CA ALA A 86 -24.36 -32.49 27.95
C ALA A 86 -25.31 -33.44 27.19
N ARG A 87 -24.85 -33.99 26.06
CA ARG A 87 -25.59 -34.98 25.24
C ARG A 87 -25.41 -36.39 25.72
N SER A 88 -24.41 -36.65 26.54
CA SER A 88 -24.11 -37.99 27.10
C SER A 88 -24.68 -38.23 28.49
N LEU A 89 -25.37 -37.25 29.09
CA LEU A 89 -26.06 -37.42 30.38
C LEU A 89 -27.19 -38.42 30.27
N GLU A 90 -27.59 -39.05 31.38
CA GLU A 90 -28.76 -39.94 31.46
C GLU A 90 -30.03 -39.23 30.96
N THR A 91 -30.16 -37.94 31.29
CA THR A 91 -31.18 -37.03 30.74
C THR A 91 -30.47 -35.94 29.87
N PRO A 92 -30.34 -36.17 28.55
CA PRO A 92 -29.61 -35.25 27.70
C PRO A 92 -30.21 -33.86 27.68
N LEU A 93 -29.37 -32.83 27.81
CA LEU A 93 -29.81 -31.42 27.69
C LEU A 93 -30.36 -31.14 26.29
N SER A 94 -31.43 -30.36 26.23
CA SER A 94 -31.97 -29.90 24.95
C SER A 94 -30.98 -28.95 24.24
N ILE A 95 -31.10 -28.77 22.91
CA ILE A 95 -30.30 -27.87 22.14
C ILE A 95 -30.41 -26.42 22.69
N ARG A 96 -31.58 -26.01 23.16
CA ARG A 96 -31.82 -24.70 23.80
C ARG A 96 -31.11 -24.61 25.16
N GLY A 97 -31.13 -25.65 25.95
CA GLY A 97 -30.42 -25.73 27.24
C GLY A 97 -28.92 -25.58 27.04
N ILE A 98 -28.33 -26.36 26.13
CA ILE A 98 -26.90 -26.29 25.78
C ILE A 98 -26.56 -24.87 25.27
N ALA A 99 -27.39 -24.29 24.43
CA ALA A 99 -27.16 -22.94 23.88
C ALA A 99 -27.20 -21.84 24.95
N SER A 100 -28.11 -21.99 25.93
CA SER A 100 -28.20 -21.06 27.09
C SER A 100 -26.93 -21.11 27.94
N GLU A 101 -26.44 -22.31 28.26
CA GLU A 101 -25.22 -22.51 29.06
C GLU A 101 -23.97 -21.96 28.35
N LEU A 102 -23.88 -22.10 27.03
CA LEU A 102 -22.76 -21.60 26.23
C LEU A 102 -22.90 -20.12 25.84
N GLY A 103 -24.00 -19.46 26.13
CA GLY A 103 -24.25 -18.07 25.72
C GLY A 103 -24.31 -17.87 24.21
N VAL A 104 -24.76 -18.88 23.43
CA VAL A 104 -24.84 -18.86 21.98
C VAL A 104 -26.26 -19.08 21.47
N ALA A 105 -26.53 -18.79 20.20
CA ALA A 105 -27.83 -19.07 19.61
C ALA A 105 -28.06 -20.60 19.48
N ALA A 106 -29.29 -21.07 19.72
CA ALA A 106 -29.67 -22.48 19.57
C ALA A 106 -29.35 -23.03 18.15
N SER A 107 -29.46 -22.17 17.13
CA SER A 107 -29.08 -22.52 15.76
C SER A 107 -27.57 -22.82 15.60
N THR A 108 -26.71 -22.26 16.45
CA THR A 108 -25.27 -22.55 16.45
C THR A 108 -25.02 -23.97 16.94
N VAL A 109 -25.62 -24.36 18.06
CA VAL A 109 -25.53 -25.73 18.60
C VAL A 109 -26.14 -26.75 17.63
N SER A 110 -27.29 -26.44 17.04
CA SER A 110 -27.95 -27.31 16.05
C SER A 110 -27.04 -27.54 14.81
N ARG A 111 -26.45 -26.50 14.26
CA ARG A 111 -25.53 -26.62 13.12
C ARG A 111 -24.26 -27.38 13.48
N GLU A 112 -23.73 -27.17 14.68
CA GLU A 112 -22.56 -27.91 15.18
C GLU A 112 -22.84 -29.42 15.27
N LEU A 113 -23.92 -29.78 15.89
CA LEU A 113 -24.33 -31.20 16.03
C LEU A 113 -24.64 -31.86 14.67
N THR A 114 -25.29 -31.09 13.74
CA THR A 114 -25.64 -31.63 12.42
C THR A 114 -24.43 -31.71 11.50
N GLY A 115 -23.53 -30.72 11.54
CA GLY A 115 -22.38 -30.62 10.62
C GLY A 115 -21.21 -31.52 11.01
N HIS A 116 -21.04 -31.81 12.30
CA HIS A 116 -19.81 -32.46 12.81
C HIS A 116 -20.01 -33.80 13.45
N HIS A 117 -21.18 -34.44 13.29
CA HIS A 117 -21.40 -35.81 13.79
C HIS A 117 -20.60 -36.87 13.01
N VAL A 118 -20.27 -37.93 13.65
CA VAL A 118 -19.67 -39.14 13.05
C VAL A 118 -20.77 -40.21 12.85
N ARG A 119 -20.90 -40.76 11.65
CA ARG A 119 -21.82 -41.87 11.38
C ARG A 119 -21.20 -43.20 11.83
N HIS A 120 -21.91 -43.92 12.70
CA HIS A 120 -21.58 -45.27 13.12
C HIS A 120 -22.80 -46.17 12.88
N GLY A 121 -22.82 -46.92 11.80
CA GLY A 121 -24.01 -47.63 11.35
C GLY A 121 -25.16 -46.67 11.05
N ARG A 122 -26.31 -46.87 11.75
CA ARG A 122 -27.50 -45.98 11.69
C ARG A 122 -27.41 -44.80 12.67
N ASP A 123 -26.50 -44.87 13.64
CA ASP A 123 -26.37 -43.87 14.69
C ASP A 123 -25.53 -42.65 14.24
N ARG A 124 -25.82 -41.53 14.88
CA ARG A 124 -25.04 -40.31 14.78
C ARG A 124 -24.37 -40.02 16.13
N LYS A 125 -23.06 -40.16 16.19
CA LYS A 125 -22.25 -39.91 17.39
C LYS A 125 -21.57 -38.55 17.27
N TYR A 126 -21.55 -37.78 18.33
CA TYR A 126 -20.82 -36.53 18.38
C TYR A 126 -19.60 -36.68 19.28
N VAL A 127 -18.41 -36.34 18.73
CA VAL A 127 -17.12 -36.41 19.42
C VAL A 127 -16.45 -35.05 19.30
N ALA A 128 -16.19 -34.41 20.42
CA ALA A 128 -15.74 -33.03 20.49
C ALA A 128 -14.43 -32.76 19.72
N GLU A 129 -13.45 -33.65 19.90
CA GLU A 129 -12.13 -33.55 19.26
C GLU A 129 -12.25 -33.68 17.73
N ILE A 130 -13.06 -34.64 17.26
CA ILE A 130 -13.28 -34.84 15.81
C ILE A 130 -14.03 -33.64 15.22
N ALA A 131 -15.06 -33.16 15.92
CA ALA A 131 -15.80 -31.97 15.52
C ALA A 131 -14.89 -30.75 15.44
N HIS A 132 -13.98 -30.59 16.40
CA HIS A 132 -13.00 -29.51 16.44
C HIS A 132 -12.00 -29.62 15.28
N TYR A 133 -11.42 -30.79 15.05
CA TYR A 133 -10.53 -31.05 13.92
C TYR A 133 -11.22 -30.70 12.59
N ARG A 134 -12.43 -31.20 12.34
CA ARG A 134 -13.18 -30.93 11.11
C ARG A 134 -13.51 -29.46 10.95
N ALA A 135 -13.87 -28.77 12.03
CA ALA A 135 -14.15 -27.34 11.99
C ALA A 135 -12.88 -26.52 11.67
N LEU A 136 -11.70 -26.94 12.13
CA LEU A 136 -10.43 -26.33 11.80
C LEU A 136 -10.02 -26.62 10.36
N ALA A 137 -10.13 -27.88 9.91
CA ALA A 137 -9.83 -28.31 8.55
C ALA A 137 -10.75 -27.63 7.50
N ALA A 138 -12.04 -27.44 7.84
CA ALA A 138 -13.00 -26.76 6.99
C ALA A 138 -12.84 -25.22 6.96
N ARG A 139 -11.92 -24.64 7.75
CA ARG A 139 -11.65 -23.21 7.66
C ARG A 139 -11.18 -22.85 6.25
N PRO A 140 -11.76 -21.81 5.60
CA PRO A 140 -11.31 -21.41 4.29
C PRO A 140 -9.81 -21.16 4.30
N ARG A 141 -9.07 -21.86 3.45
CA ARG A 141 -7.66 -21.53 3.20
C ARG A 141 -7.58 -20.05 2.85
N PRO A 142 -6.56 -19.32 3.35
CA PRO A 142 -6.36 -17.94 2.94
C PRO A 142 -6.35 -17.90 1.41
N ARG A 143 -7.28 -17.16 0.82
CA ARG A 143 -7.24 -16.93 -0.63
C ARG A 143 -5.91 -16.27 -0.94
N PRO A 144 -5.20 -16.69 -2.00
CA PRO A 144 -4.00 -15.97 -2.42
C PRO A 144 -4.34 -14.49 -2.55
N GLY A 145 -3.50 -13.62 -1.96
CA GLY A 145 -3.72 -12.18 -2.01
C GLY A 145 -3.69 -11.69 -3.47
N LYS A 146 -4.36 -10.59 -3.78
CA LYS A 146 -4.38 -10.02 -5.15
C LYS A 146 -2.98 -9.87 -5.76
N LEU A 147 -1.97 -9.57 -4.95
CA LEU A 147 -0.56 -9.46 -5.39
C LEU A 147 0.15 -10.82 -5.60
N ALA A 148 -0.56 -11.94 -5.51
CA ALA A 148 -0.08 -13.23 -6.00
C ALA A 148 -0.15 -13.31 -7.54
N ASP A 149 -0.99 -12.49 -8.19
CA ASP A 149 -1.01 -12.33 -9.64
C ASP A 149 0.28 -11.66 -10.12
N PRO A 150 1.09 -12.31 -10.99
CA PRO A 150 2.37 -11.78 -11.44
C PRO A 150 2.24 -10.49 -12.25
N ALA A 151 1.18 -10.36 -13.06
CA ALA A 151 0.97 -9.21 -13.93
C ALA A 151 0.62 -7.97 -13.11
N LEU A 152 -0.28 -8.07 -12.13
CA LEU A 152 -0.60 -7.00 -11.21
C LEU A 152 0.62 -6.65 -10.33
N ARG A 153 1.32 -7.67 -9.82
CA ARG A 153 2.52 -7.49 -9.00
C ARG A 153 3.60 -6.69 -9.73
N ALA A 154 3.91 -7.06 -10.98
CA ALA A 154 4.90 -6.37 -11.80
C ALA A 154 4.56 -4.88 -12.00
N ARG A 155 3.28 -4.54 -12.24
CA ARG A 155 2.81 -3.16 -12.37
C ARG A 155 2.97 -2.37 -11.08
N VAL A 156 2.63 -2.98 -9.96
CA VAL A 156 2.79 -2.35 -8.63
C VAL A 156 4.27 -2.09 -8.34
N VAL A 157 5.15 -3.06 -8.58
CA VAL A 157 6.61 -2.92 -8.41
C VAL A 157 7.16 -1.81 -9.31
N ALA A 158 6.76 -1.78 -10.59
CA ALA A 158 7.18 -0.73 -11.53
C ALA A 158 6.77 0.68 -11.05
N GLY A 159 5.54 0.83 -10.56
CA GLY A 159 5.08 2.11 -10.01
C GLY A 159 5.86 2.53 -8.76
N LEU A 160 6.12 1.61 -7.84
CA LEU A 160 6.90 1.89 -6.63
C LEU A 160 8.37 2.24 -6.95
N ASN A 161 8.98 1.58 -7.94
CA ASN A 161 10.34 1.89 -8.40
C ASN A 161 10.44 3.26 -9.06
N ARG A 162 9.34 3.77 -9.65
CA ARG A 162 9.21 5.17 -10.09
C ARG A 162 8.96 6.16 -8.94
N LYS A 163 9.13 5.72 -7.69
CA LYS A 163 8.88 6.48 -6.46
C LYS A 163 7.43 6.98 -6.32
N HIS A 164 6.46 6.31 -6.96
CA HIS A 164 5.05 6.55 -6.70
C HIS A 164 4.67 6.00 -5.32
N SER A 165 3.79 6.71 -4.60
CA SER A 165 3.25 6.18 -3.35
C SER A 165 2.26 5.04 -3.63
N PRO A 166 2.02 4.13 -2.67
CA PRO A 166 1.00 3.09 -2.80
C PRO A 166 -0.37 3.61 -3.25
N GLN A 167 -0.76 4.80 -2.78
CA GLN A 167 -2.01 5.45 -3.19
C GLN A 167 -1.97 5.88 -4.66
N GLN A 168 -0.86 6.46 -5.12
CA GLN A 168 -0.68 6.85 -6.52
C GLN A 168 -0.73 5.63 -7.44
N VAL A 169 -0.03 4.54 -7.09
CA VAL A 169 -0.07 3.28 -7.85
C VAL A 169 -1.49 2.72 -7.92
N ALA A 170 -2.17 2.60 -6.78
CA ALA A 170 -3.51 2.03 -6.73
C ALA A 170 -4.53 2.83 -7.57
N GLN A 171 -4.47 4.16 -7.51
CA GLN A 171 -5.39 5.02 -8.26
C GLN A 171 -5.04 5.07 -9.75
N ARG A 172 -3.76 5.05 -10.10
CA ARG A 172 -3.32 5.02 -11.48
C ARG A 172 -3.78 3.74 -12.19
N LEU A 173 -3.67 2.59 -11.55
CA LEU A 173 -4.19 1.34 -12.07
C LEU A 173 -5.70 1.37 -12.33
N ARG A 174 -6.48 2.09 -11.53
CA ARG A 174 -7.91 2.28 -11.78
C ARG A 174 -8.20 3.14 -13.01
N VAL A 175 -7.39 4.16 -13.24
CA VAL A 175 -7.51 5.06 -14.40
C VAL A 175 -7.08 4.33 -15.68
N GLU A 176 -5.99 3.56 -15.64
CA GLU A 176 -5.45 2.85 -16.79
C GLU A 176 -6.26 1.59 -17.16
N TYR A 177 -6.86 0.94 -16.15
CA TYR A 177 -7.57 -0.34 -16.31
C TYR A 177 -8.97 -0.28 -15.68
N PRO A 178 -9.88 0.61 -16.14
CA PRO A 178 -11.20 0.79 -15.52
C PRO A 178 -12.05 -0.49 -15.57
N ASP A 179 -12.00 -1.22 -16.68
CA ASP A 179 -12.81 -2.42 -16.94
C ASP A 179 -12.12 -3.73 -16.51
N HIS A 180 -10.94 -3.66 -15.86
CA HIS A 180 -10.12 -4.78 -15.44
C HIS A 180 -9.94 -4.83 -13.91
N PRO A 181 -10.96 -5.26 -13.15
CA PRO A 181 -10.89 -5.31 -11.68
C PRO A 181 -9.80 -6.25 -11.15
N GLU A 182 -9.34 -7.22 -11.95
CA GLU A 182 -8.21 -8.10 -11.63
C GLU A 182 -6.88 -7.33 -11.58
N LEU A 183 -6.71 -6.27 -12.38
CA LEU A 183 -5.54 -5.40 -12.40
C LEU A 183 -5.64 -4.23 -11.42
N GLN A 184 -6.72 -4.15 -10.64
CA GLN A 184 -6.90 -3.11 -9.64
C GLN A 184 -6.59 -3.64 -8.24
N VAL A 185 -5.94 -2.81 -7.42
CA VAL A 185 -5.56 -3.15 -6.05
C VAL A 185 -5.79 -1.96 -5.12
N SER A 186 -6.10 -2.20 -3.85
CA SER A 186 -6.19 -1.12 -2.86
C SER A 186 -4.79 -0.69 -2.41
N HIS A 187 -4.64 0.59 -2.09
CA HIS A 187 -3.38 1.10 -1.52
C HIS A 187 -3.03 0.41 -0.19
N GLU A 188 -4.04 0.01 0.59
CA GLU A 188 -3.83 -0.72 1.83
C GLU A 188 -3.21 -2.10 1.59
N THR A 189 -3.65 -2.81 0.53
CA THR A 189 -3.03 -4.09 0.14
C THR A 189 -1.57 -3.92 -0.23
N ILE A 190 -1.22 -2.81 -0.91
CA ILE A 190 0.18 -2.50 -1.24
C ILE A 190 0.96 -2.17 0.04
N TYR A 191 0.41 -1.36 0.96
CA TYR A 191 1.04 -1.08 2.25
C TYR A 191 1.30 -2.35 3.05
N GLN A 192 0.31 -3.23 3.15
CA GLN A 192 0.46 -4.51 3.86
C GLN A 192 1.57 -5.37 3.23
N ALA A 193 1.65 -5.44 1.91
CA ALA A 193 2.70 -6.19 1.21
C ALA A 193 4.10 -5.59 1.40
N LEU A 194 4.22 -4.28 1.65
CA LEU A 194 5.49 -3.61 1.96
C LEU A 194 5.96 -3.83 3.40
N TYR A 195 5.02 -3.95 4.36
CA TYR A 195 5.34 -3.97 5.80
C TYR A 195 5.26 -5.35 6.44
N VAL A 196 4.49 -6.30 5.87
CA VAL A 196 4.42 -7.65 6.44
C VAL A 196 5.73 -8.38 6.19
N GLN A 197 6.45 -8.67 7.27
CA GLN A 197 7.66 -9.49 7.25
C GLN A 197 7.26 -10.95 6.97
N GLY A 198 7.42 -11.41 5.73
CA GLY A 198 7.13 -12.79 5.35
C GLY A 198 7.75 -13.14 3.98
N LYS A 199 7.84 -14.44 3.66
CA LYS A 199 8.28 -14.91 2.35
C LYS A 199 7.40 -14.31 1.26
N GLY A 200 7.96 -13.46 0.40
CA GLY A 200 7.25 -12.79 -0.69
C GLY A 200 6.90 -11.32 -0.44
N ALA A 201 7.48 -10.68 0.59
CA ALA A 201 7.30 -9.24 0.80
C ALA A 201 7.77 -8.45 -0.43
N LEU A 202 6.92 -7.53 -0.89
CA LEU A 202 7.16 -6.68 -2.07
C LEU A 202 8.46 -5.88 -1.97
N ARG A 203 8.90 -5.59 -0.74
CA ARG A 203 10.09 -4.78 -0.46
C ARG A 203 11.37 -5.37 -1.06
N HIS A 204 11.48 -6.69 -1.17
CA HIS A 204 12.66 -7.35 -1.75
C HIS A 204 12.76 -7.23 -3.27
N GLU A 205 11.68 -6.84 -3.95
CA GLU A 205 11.62 -6.66 -5.40
C GLU A 205 11.84 -5.20 -5.82
N LEU A 206 11.91 -4.28 -4.83
CA LEU A 206 12.11 -2.87 -5.11
C LEU A 206 13.59 -2.55 -5.27
N THR A 207 13.92 -1.81 -6.33
CA THR A 207 15.25 -1.23 -6.55
C THR A 207 15.45 0.07 -5.76
N VAL A 208 14.38 0.66 -5.22
CA VAL A 208 14.44 1.89 -4.43
C VAL A 208 14.70 1.59 -2.96
N GLU A 209 15.67 2.28 -2.37
CA GLU A 209 16.08 2.10 -0.97
C GLU A 209 14.95 2.41 0.02
N LYS A 210 14.11 3.43 -0.29
CA LYS A 210 12.97 3.85 0.52
C LYS A 210 11.67 3.73 -0.26
N ALA A 211 10.85 2.76 0.09
CA ALA A 211 9.54 2.54 -0.53
C ALA A 211 8.52 3.66 -0.20
N LEU A 212 8.70 4.39 0.91
CA LEU A 212 7.84 5.49 1.33
C LEU A 212 8.64 6.76 1.57
N ARG A 213 8.10 7.89 1.07
CA ARG A 213 8.68 9.23 1.19
C ARG A 213 9.02 9.63 2.63
N SER A 214 8.21 9.28 3.60
CA SER A 214 8.41 9.73 4.99
C SER A 214 9.55 9.03 5.72
N GLY A 215 9.92 7.81 5.31
CA GLY A 215 10.93 6.98 6.00
C GLY A 215 10.65 6.76 7.50
N ARG A 216 9.47 7.19 7.98
CA ARG A 216 9.12 7.27 9.40
C ARG A 216 8.21 6.15 9.83
N THR A 217 8.45 5.66 11.02
CA THR A 217 7.59 4.71 11.74
C THR A 217 6.61 5.38 12.73
N GLY A 218 6.60 6.75 12.82
CA GLY A 218 5.72 7.49 13.74
C GLY A 218 5.55 8.99 13.44
N ARG A 219 4.54 9.66 14.03
CA ARG A 219 4.14 11.08 13.81
C ARG A 219 4.86 12.04 14.77
N VAL A 220 5.27 13.25 14.28
CA VAL A 220 5.91 14.32 15.10
C VAL A 220 5.27 15.70 14.82
N ALA A 221 5.18 16.57 15.84
CA ALA A 221 4.55 17.89 15.84
C ALA A 221 5.42 19.03 15.29
N GLN A 222 4.79 20.13 14.80
CA GLN A 222 5.43 21.31 14.19
C GLN A 222 5.99 22.30 15.24
N SER A 223 7.15 22.94 14.94
CA SER A 223 7.76 24.02 15.73
C SER A 223 8.14 25.25 14.91
N LYS A 224 8.36 26.37 15.57
CA LYS A 224 8.36 27.79 15.15
C LYS A 224 9.64 28.29 14.44
N LEU A 225 9.53 29.29 13.55
CA LEU A 225 10.60 29.89 12.73
C LEU A 225 10.74 31.43 12.89
N PRO A 226 11.92 32.06 12.61
CA PRO A 226 12.21 33.46 12.88
C PRO A 226 11.92 34.48 11.75
N ARG A 227 11.88 35.80 12.07
CA ARG A 227 11.45 36.96 11.25
C ARG A 227 12.55 37.66 10.43
N ARG A 228 12.22 38.38 9.36
CA ARG A 228 13.13 39.10 8.44
C ARG A 228 12.71 40.52 8.04
N SER A 229 13.64 41.29 7.36
CA SER A 229 13.61 42.71 7.02
C SER A 229 13.32 43.03 5.51
N SER A 230 13.01 44.30 5.18
CA SER A 230 12.53 44.82 3.88
C SER A 230 13.61 45.07 2.82
N ARG A 231 13.23 45.10 1.50
CA ARG A 231 14.14 45.26 0.33
C ARG A 231 13.58 46.20 -0.74
N PRO A 232 14.37 47.17 -1.24
CA PRO A 232 13.89 48.28 -2.08
C PRO A 232 13.62 47.99 -3.55
N TRP A 233 14.13 46.93 -4.14
CA TRP A 233 14.07 46.62 -5.59
C TRP A 233 12.74 45.94 -6.04
N LEU A 234 11.76 45.89 -5.17
CA LEU A 234 10.48 45.17 -5.38
C LEU A 234 9.34 46.10 -5.90
N GLU A 235 9.60 47.36 -6.21
CA GLU A 235 8.54 48.26 -6.66
C GLU A 235 7.96 47.83 -8.02
N GLY A 236 6.63 47.68 -8.09
CA GLY A 236 5.87 47.28 -9.27
C GLY A 236 5.85 45.78 -9.58
N ALA A 237 6.48 44.92 -8.75
CA ALA A 237 6.52 43.48 -8.94
C ALA A 237 6.00 42.70 -7.71
N ARG A 238 5.11 43.30 -6.93
CA ARG A 238 4.50 42.64 -5.77
C ARG A 238 3.39 41.69 -6.19
N LEU A 239 3.14 40.68 -5.37
CA LEU A 239 2.07 39.73 -5.61
C LEU A 239 0.69 40.40 -5.71
N ALA A 240 0.49 41.55 -5.06
CA ALA A 240 -0.74 42.34 -5.15
C ALA A 240 -0.98 42.89 -6.56
N ASP A 241 0.08 43.10 -7.34
CA ASP A 241 0.02 43.65 -8.71
C ASP A 241 -0.22 42.54 -9.75
N ARG A 242 -0.24 41.29 -9.34
CA ARG A 242 -0.42 40.10 -10.19
C ARG A 242 -1.86 39.99 -10.69
N PRO A 243 -2.11 39.66 -11.98
CA PRO A 243 -3.46 39.46 -12.51
C PRO A 243 -4.31 38.51 -11.67
N ALA A 244 -5.58 38.83 -11.47
CA ALA A 244 -6.49 38.03 -10.64
C ALA A 244 -6.67 36.61 -11.19
N GLU A 245 -6.60 36.39 -12.51
CA GLU A 245 -6.70 35.10 -13.18
C GLU A 245 -5.65 34.07 -12.71
N VAL A 246 -4.52 34.56 -12.16
CA VAL A 246 -3.48 33.69 -11.61
C VAL A 246 -3.91 33.03 -10.31
N ALA A 247 -4.91 33.57 -9.61
CA ALA A 247 -5.29 33.09 -8.29
C ALA A 247 -6.02 31.75 -8.32
N ASP A 248 -6.92 31.54 -9.28
CA ASP A 248 -7.78 30.36 -9.37
C ASP A 248 -7.13 29.12 -10.03
N ARG A 249 -5.96 29.31 -10.64
CA ARG A 249 -5.23 28.25 -11.35
C ARG A 249 -5.99 27.66 -12.56
N ALA A 250 -6.95 28.37 -13.09
CA ALA A 250 -7.74 27.92 -14.23
C ALA A 250 -7.04 28.22 -15.57
N VAL A 251 -6.20 29.26 -15.60
CA VAL A 251 -5.48 29.69 -16.80
C VAL A 251 -4.05 29.12 -16.79
N PRO A 252 -3.61 28.44 -17.86
CA PRO A 252 -2.23 27.96 -17.97
C PRO A 252 -1.23 29.07 -18.22
N GLY A 253 0.05 28.79 -18.01
CA GLY A 253 1.14 29.75 -18.29
C GLY A 253 1.60 30.54 -17.08
N HIS A 254 1.08 30.25 -15.89
CA HIS A 254 1.49 30.89 -14.64
C HIS A 254 2.36 29.93 -13.82
N TRP A 255 3.60 30.34 -13.58
CA TRP A 255 4.62 29.49 -12.94
C TRP A 255 4.94 29.97 -11.52
N GLU A 256 5.35 29.04 -10.68
CA GLU A 256 6.02 29.29 -9.40
C GLU A 256 7.48 28.84 -9.51
N GLY A 257 8.43 29.69 -9.15
CA GLY A 257 9.84 29.39 -9.23
C GLY A 257 10.57 29.48 -7.89
N ASP A 258 11.68 28.74 -7.75
CA ASP A 258 12.53 28.74 -6.55
C ASP A 258 13.92 28.15 -6.83
N LEU A 259 14.83 28.31 -5.87
CA LEU A 259 16.14 27.67 -5.86
C LEU A 259 16.20 26.53 -4.85
N VAL A 260 16.63 25.36 -5.29
CA VAL A 260 17.02 24.25 -4.41
C VAL A 260 18.53 24.34 -4.20
N VAL A 261 18.94 24.94 -3.10
CA VAL A 261 20.34 25.28 -2.79
C VAL A 261 21.10 24.05 -2.28
N GLY A 262 22.32 23.86 -2.79
CA GLY A 262 23.34 22.91 -2.30
C GLY A 262 24.60 23.61 -1.80
N PRO A 263 25.61 22.87 -1.30
CA PRO A 263 26.93 23.41 -0.93
C PRO A 263 27.71 23.87 -2.16
N GLY A 264 28.77 24.67 -1.95
CA GLY A 264 29.69 25.10 -3.01
C GLY A 264 29.03 25.95 -4.10
N ASN A 265 28.12 26.85 -3.73
CA ASN A 265 27.31 27.67 -4.65
C ASN A 265 26.48 26.85 -5.67
N SER A 266 26.38 25.56 -5.48
CA SER A 266 25.58 24.70 -6.35
C SER A 266 24.07 24.88 -6.08
N GLY A 267 23.25 24.65 -7.12
CA GLY A 267 21.79 24.76 -6.98
C GLY A 267 21.05 24.29 -8.22
N LEU A 268 19.75 24.08 -8.02
CA LEU A 268 18.80 23.85 -9.10
C LEU A 268 17.78 24.99 -9.13
N VAL A 269 17.50 25.49 -10.32
CA VAL A 269 16.31 26.29 -10.59
C VAL A 269 15.14 25.34 -10.77
N THR A 270 14.04 25.58 -10.08
CA THR A 270 12.79 24.84 -10.25
C THR A 270 11.68 25.78 -10.66
N LEU A 271 11.00 25.45 -11.75
CA LEU A 271 9.79 26.12 -12.21
C LEU A 271 8.66 25.12 -12.23
N VAL A 272 7.51 25.44 -11.67
CA VAL A 272 6.32 24.58 -11.71
C VAL A 272 5.13 25.35 -12.22
N GLU A 273 4.48 24.85 -13.26
CA GLU A 273 3.28 25.43 -13.80
C GLU A 273 2.08 25.15 -12.85
N ARG A 274 1.29 26.18 -12.57
CA ARG A 274 0.33 26.17 -11.46
C ARG A 274 -0.90 25.31 -11.72
N GLN A 275 -1.37 25.21 -12.95
CA GLN A 275 -2.53 24.41 -13.33
C GLN A 275 -2.14 22.93 -13.50
N THR A 276 -1.18 22.65 -14.35
CA THR A 276 -0.78 21.28 -14.75
C THR A 276 0.16 20.61 -13.78
N ARG A 277 0.82 21.38 -12.89
CA ARG A 277 1.90 20.90 -12.02
C ARG A 277 3.13 20.43 -12.77
N PHE A 278 3.25 20.76 -14.05
CA PHE A 278 4.42 20.43 -14.86
C PHE A 278 5.64 21.16 -14.34
N ALA A 279 6.74 20.46 -14.20
CA ALA A 279 7.98 20.98 -13.65
C ALA A 279 9.07 21.08 -14.72
N LEU A 280 9.77 22.21 -14.74
CA LEU A 280 11.05 22.37 -15.39
C LEU A 280 12.13 22.52 -14.31
N ILE A 281 13.25 21.83 -14.48
CA ILE A 281 14.35 21.83 -13.50
C ILE A 281 15.67 21.97 -14.26
N GLY A 282 16.47 22.96 -13.86
CA GLY A 282 17.76 23.23 -14.47
C GLY A 282 18.87 23.34 -13.44
N ARG A 283 20.07 22.88 -13.76
CA ARG A 283 21.25 22.95 -12.91
C ARG A 283 22.01 24.25 -13.14
N LEU A 284 22.39 24.92 -12.05
CA LEU A 284 23.29 26.07 -12.09
C LEU A 284 24.76 25.60 -12.25
N PRO A 285 25.58 26.31 -13.03
CA PRO A 285 26.95 25.92 -13.34
C PRO A 285 27.95 26.31 -12.22
N GLY A 286 27.62 26.11 -10.95
CA GLY A 286 28.49 26.40 -9.80
C GLY A 286 28.44 27.85 -9.28
N THR A 287 27.56 28.67 -9.80
CA THR A 287 27.27 30.01 -9.30
C THR A 287 25.77 30.29 -9.23
N ARG A 288 25.36 31.18 -8.34
CA ARG A 288 23.96 31.53 -8.10
C ARG A 288 23.74 33.05 -8.28
N ASP A 289 24.57 33.69 -9.06
CA ASP A 289 24.37 35.09 -9.37
C ASP A 289 23.12 35.31 -10.25
N SER A 290 22.56 36.51 -10.20
CA SER A 290 21.31 36.83 -10.85
C SER A 290 21.33 36.62 -12.36
N MET A 291 22.45 36.87 -13.03
CA MET A 291 22.58 36.71 -14.49
C MET A 291 22.50 35.25 -14.87
N THR A 292 23.28 34.38 -14.19
CA THR A 292 23.33 32.95 -14.44
C THR A 292 21.95 32.31 -14.21
N VAL A 293 21.23 32.68 -13.14
CA VAL A 293 19.87 32.19 -12.86
C VAL A 293 18.91 32.61 -13.98
N ILE A 294 18.93 33.86 -14.41
CA ILE A 294 18.05 34.36 -15.48
C ILE A 294 18.33 33.65 -16.81
N GLU A 295 19.59 33.52 -17.21
CA GLU A 295 19.98 32.84 -18.45
C GLU A 295 19.53 31.35 -18.45
N LEU A 296 19.65 30.68 -17.31
CA LEU A 296 19.15 29.31 -17.16
C LEU A 296 17.61 29.28 -17.31
N MET A 297 16.89 30.15 -16.65
CA MET A 297 15.44 30.25 -16.76
C MET A 297 14.98 30.52 -18.19
N GLN A 298 15.65 31.42 -18.92
CA GLN A 298 15.38 31.71 -20.33
C GLN A 298 15.54 30.46 -21.19
N ARG A 299 16.60 29.66 -20.97
CA ARG A 299 16.81 28.39 -21.67
C ARG A 299 15.70 27.37 -21.36
N MET A 300 15.30 27.27 -20.10
CA MET A 300 14.29 26.31 -19.65
C MET A 300 12.92 26.57 -20.29
N ILE A 301 12.50 27.82 -20.45
CA ILE A 301 11.18 28.17 -21.00
C ILE A 301 11.16 28.33 -22.53
N ARG A 302 12.33 28.35 -23.19
CA ARG A 302 12.43 28.62 -24.64
C ARG A 302 11.67 27.62 -25.51
N SER A 303 11.53 26.40 -25.04
CA SER A 303 10.82 25.31 -25.76
C SER A 303 9.30 25.35 -25.58
N LEU A 304 8.79 26.24 -24.72
CA LEU A 304 7.37 26.37 -24.48
C LEU A 304 6.74 27.39 -25.42
N PRO A 305 5.49 27.18 -25.89
CA PRO A 305 4.72 28.21 -26.58
C PRO A 305 4.53 29.44 -25.70
N ALA A 306 4.48 30.62 -26.31
CA ALA A 306 4.41 31.89 -25.57
C ALA A 306 3.19 32.01 -24.64
N GLU A 307 2.06 31.45 -25.04
CA GLU A 307 0.82 31.38 -24.24
C GLU A 307 0.97 30.59 -22.96
N PHE A 308 1.99 29.70 -22.85
CA PHE A 308 2.33 28.96 -21.65
C PHE A 308 3.41 29.61 -20.79
N VAL A 309 3.84 30.85 -21.11
CA VAL A 309 4.88 31.57 -20.38
C VAL A 309 4.41 33.02 -20.11
N ARG A 310 3.39 33.15 -19.26
CA ARG A 310 2.78 34.45 -18.96
C ARG A 310 3.41 35.14 -17.78
N THR A 311 3.47 34.45 -16.63
CA THR A 311 4.04 35.04 -15.40
C THR A 311 4.84 34.00 -14.62
N ILE A 312 5.85 34.48 -13.89
CA ILE A 312 6.57 33.66 -12.89
C ILE A 312 6.47 34.35 -11.54
N THR A 313 6.05 33.60 -10.51
CA THR A 313 6.07 34.06 -9.12
C THR A 313 7.30 33.49 -8.43
N TRP A 314 8.12 34.36 -7.83
CA TRP A 314 9.36 34.01 -7.15
C TRP A 314 9.36 34.50 -5.71
N ASP A 315 10.33 34.06 -4.89
CA ASP A 315 10.55 34.70 -3.61
C ASP A 315 11.41 35.96 -3.77
N GLN A 316 11.57 36.71 -2.67
CA GLN A 316 12.35 37.96 -2.68
C GLN A 316 13.87 37.68 -2.57
N GLY A 317 14.41 36.68 -3.28
CA GLY A 317 15.83 36.37 -3.30
C GLY A 317 16.67 37.37 -4.08
N GLN A 318 17.93 37.60 -3.67
CA GLN A 318 18.88 38.47 -4.39
C GLN A 318 19.24 37.94 -5.79
N GLU A 319 19.11 36.65 -6.01
CA GLU A 319 19.27 35.97 -7.28
C GLU A 319 18.31 36.45 -8.36
N MET A 320 17.26 37.21 -7.99
CA MET A 320 16.32 37.84 -8.92
C MET A 320 16.48 39.37 -9.05
N ALA A 321 17.57 39.94 -8.59
CA ALA A 321 17.82 41.39 -8.66
C ALA A 321 17.75 41.95 -10.10
N GLN A 322 18.03 41.12 -11.12
CA GLN A 322 17.96 41.51 -12.54
C GLN A 322 16.71 40.98 -13.27
N HIS A 323 15.61 40.66 -12.57
CA HIS A 323 14.37 40.15 -13.15
C HIS A 323 13.82 40.94 -14.34
N ARG A 324 14.02 42.27 -14.38
CA ARG A 324 13.61 43.12 -15.49
C ARG A 324 14.25 42.68 -16.81
N ARG A 325 15.52 42.22 -16.81
CA ARG A 325 16.17 41.67 -18.01
C ARG A 325 15.48 40.43 -18.50
N PHE A 326 15.03 39.56 -17.59
CA PHE A 326 14.26 38.38 -17.93
C PHE A 326 12.95 38.76 -18.61
N THR A 327 12.18 39.68 -18.02
CA THR A 327 10.90 40.14 -18.58
C THR A 327 11.08 40.75 -19.98
N ILE A 328 12.10 41.62 -20.16
CA ILE A 328 12.40 42.22 -21.47
C ILE A 328 12.73 41.15 -22.51
N ALA A 329 13.51 40.14 -22.16
CA ALA A 329 13.98 39.12 -23.09
C ALA A 329 12.93 38.06 -23.44
N THR A 330 11.94 37.84 -22.57
CA THR A 330 10.98 36.72 -22.70
C THR A 330 9.52 37.15 -22.84
N GLY A 331 9.21 38.42 -22.51
CA GLY A 331 7.84 38.90 -22.38
C GLY A 331 7.10 38.32 -21.13
N CYS A 332 7.75 37.48 -20.33
CA CYS A 332 7.18 36.89 -19.15
C CYS A 332 7.33 37.79 -17.92
N GLU A 333 6.24 38.15 -17.28
CA GLU A 333 6.26 39.01 -16.10
C GLU A 333 6.69 38.28 -14.84
N MET A 334 7.47 38.95 -13.99
CA MET A 334 7.93 38.43 -12.70
C MET A 334 7.21 39.11 -11.54
N TYR A 335 6.68 38.30 -10.62
CA TYR A 335 6.05 38.77 -9.38
C TYR A 335 6.74 38.17 -8.17
N PHE A 336 6.79 38.92 -7.07
CA PHE A 336 7.45 38.49 -5.84
C PHE A 336 6.46 38.33 -4.71
N CYS A 337 6.58 37.17 -4.02
CA CYS A 337 5.77 36.90 -2.86
C CYS A 337 6.02 37.85 -1.71
N ASP A 338 4.99 38.07 -0.89
CA ASP A 338 5.16 38.83 0.35
C ASP A 338 6.14 38.14 1.29
N PRO A 339 6.90 38.92 2.09
CA PRO A 339 7.76 38.34 3.10
C PRO A 339 6.97 37.42 4.04
N HIS A 340 7.56 36.27 4.36
CA HIS A 340 6.95 35.28 5.26
C HIS A 340 5.62 34.64 4.83
N SER A 341 5.32 34.64 3.53
CA SER A 341 4.09 34.11 2.96
C SER A 341 4.34 32.84 2.12
N PRO A 342 4.85 31.73 2.71
CA PRO A 342 5.18 30.50 1.97
C PRO A 342 3.94 29.86 1.31
N TRP A 343 2.74 30.09 1.85
CA TRP A 343 1.48 29.60 1.24
C TRP A 343 1.22 30.16 -0.16
N GLN A 344 1.82 31.31 -0.50
CA GLN A 344 1.70 31.92 -1.83
C GLN A 344 2.42 31.11 -2.92
N ARG A 345 3.35 30.20 -2.55
CA ARG A 345 4.11 29.30 -3.44
C ARG A 345 4.00 27.84 -3.02
N GLY A 346 2.86 27.44 -2.51
CA GLY A 346 2.65 26.08 -1.99
C GLY A 346 2.88 24.96 -3.04
N THR A 347 2.79 25.29 -4.34
CA THR A 347 3.07 24.33 -5.41
C THR A 347 4.57 24.04 -5.49
N ASN A 348 5.39 25.09 -5.42
CA ASN A 348 6.82 24.94 -5.52
C ASN A 348 7.45 24.35 -4.25
N GLU A 349 6.96 24.71 -3.06
CA GLU A 349 7.39 24.08 -1.80
C GLU A 349 7.19 22.55 -1.84
N ASN A 350 6.03 22.10 -2.36
CA ASN A 350 5.80 20.68 -2.56
C ASN A 350 6.74 20.05 -3.59
N LEU A 351 7.02 20.77 -4.71
CA LEU A 351 7.98 20.31 -5.73
C LEU A 351 9.38 20.16 -5.13
N ASN A 352 9.86 21.15 -4.40
CA ASN A 352 11.17 21.12 -3.76
C ASN A 352 11.28 19.97 -2.76
N GLY A 353 10.19 19.67 -2.02
CA GLY A 353 10.12 18.48 -1.18
C GLY A 353 10.26 17.18 -1.98
N LEU A 354 9.72 17.11 -3.20
CA LEU A 354 9.87 15.93 -4.07
C LEU A 354 11.28 15.84 -4.68
N VAL A 355 11.88 16.97 -5.06
CA VAL A 355 13.30 17.01 -5.51
C VAL A 355 14.21 16.46 -4.41
N ARG A 356 13.94 16.76 -3.14
CA ARG A 356 14.70 16.26 -1.99
C ARG A 356 14.54 14.75 -1.73
N ASP A 357 13.55 14.11 -2.30
CA ASP A 357 13.44 12.64 -2.30
C ASP A 357 14.47 11.97 -3.24
N PHE A 358 14.96 12.70 -4.24
CA PHE A 358 16.02 12.27 -5.16
C PHE A 358 17.39 12.76 -4.71
N PHE A 359 17.47 14.03 -4.36
CA PHE A 359 18.68 14.72 -3.92
C PHE A 359 18.52 15.22 -2.49
N PRO A 360 18.95 14.45 -1.47
CA PRO A 360 18.82 14.82 -0.08
C PRO A 360 19.47 16.19 0.25
N LYS A 361 19.09 16.78 1.37
CA LYS A 361 19.70 18.02 1.85
C LYS A 361 21.20 17.82 2.02
N GLY A 362 22.01 18.73 1.48
CA GLY A 362 23.46 18.63 1.45
C GLY A 362 24.05 18.06 0.16
N THR A 363 23.23 17.63 -0.81
CA THR A 363 23.71 17.23 -2.13
C THR A 363 24.42 18.38 -2.83
N ASN A 364 25.64 18.14 -3.33
CA ASN A 364 26.37 19.07 -4.18
C ASN A 364 25.94 18.89 -5.63
N PHE A 365 25.14 19.81 -6.15
CA PHE A 365 24.60 19.73 -7.50
C PHE A 365 25.66 19.92 -8.61
N ASN A 366 26.86 20.40 -8.28
CA ASN A 366 27.96 20.44 -9.24
C ASN A 366 28.48 19.04 -9.61
N GLN A 367 28.17 18.03 -8.78
CA GLN A 367 28.52 16.62 -8.99
C GLN A 367 27.40 15.80 -9.62
N VAL A 368 26.21 16.37 -9.76
CA VAL A 368 25.03 15.73 -10.37
C VAL A 368 25.04 16.03 -11.86
N THR A 369 24.82 15.02 -12.69
CA THR A 369 24.81 15.18 -14.15
C THR A 369 23.49 15.77 -14.64
N ASP A 370 23.49 16.35 -15.84
CA ASP A 370 22.26 16.89 -16.44
C ASP A 370 21.28 15.77 -16.80
N GLU A 371 21.79 14.56 -17.12
CA GLU A 371 20.99 13.36 -17.37
C GLU A 371 20.25 12.89 -16.12
N GLU A 372 20.92 12.91 -14.96
CA GLU A 372 20.27 12.56 -13.67
C GLU A 372 19.14 13.55 -13.32
N ILE A 373 19.36 14.83 -13.62
CA ILE A 373 18.34 15.87 -13.42
C ILE A 373 17.18 15.70 -14.39
N ALA A 374 17.45 15.42 -15.66
CA ALA A 374 16.44 15.15 -16.65
C ALA A 374 15.59 13.93 -16.29
N LEU A 375 16.24 12.84 -15.86
CA LEU A 375 15.55 11.63 -15.40
C LEU A 375 14.64 11.93 -14.20
N MET A 376 15.13 12.67 -13.21
CA MET A 376 14.32 13.09 -12.06
C MET A 376 13.13 13.96 -12.52
N GLN A 377 13.34 14.92 -13.41
CA GLN A 377 12.29 15.78 -13.95
C GLN A 377 11.20 14.95 -14.65
N ASP A 378 11.59 13.97 -15.47
CA ASP A 378 10.66 13.07 -16.14
C ASP A 378 9.86 12.24 -15.13
N MET A 379 10.53 11.65 -14.13
CA MET A 379 9.84 10.92 -13.07
C MET A 379 8.85 11.79 -12.27
N LEU A 380 9.15 13.07 -12.08
CA LEU A 380 8.25 14.02 -11.40
C LEU A 380 7.06 14.44 -12.28
N ASN A 381 7.28 14.60 -13.59
CA ASN A 381 6.25 14.95 -14.56
C ASN A 381 5.35 13.75 -14.93
N ASP A 382 5.84 12.54 -14.78
CA ASP A 382 5.07 11.30 -14.97
C ASP A 382 4.42 10.78 -13.66
N ARG A 383 4.58 11.53 -12.56
CA ARG A 383 4.01 11.14 -11.26
C ARG A 383 2.55 11.51 -11.16
N PRO A 384 1.61 10.55 -10.94
CA PRO A 384 0.19 10.84 -10.81
C PRO A 384 -0.10 11.81 -9.64
N ARG A 385 -0.98 12.78 -9.85
CA ARG A 385 -1.34 13.79 -8.84
C ARG A 385 -2.82 13.71 -8.49
N LYS A 386 -3.12 13.60 -7.20
CA LYS A 386 -4.51 13.62 -6.71
C LYS A 386 -5.25 14.90 -7.16
N THR A 387 -4.57 16.05 -7.14
CA THR A 387 -5.12 17.35 -7.55
C THR A 387 -5.41 17.45 -9.04
N LEU A 388 -4.91 16.50 -9.85
CA LEU A 388 -5.15 16.42 -11.30
C LEU A 388 -6.07 15.25 -11.66
N GLY A 389 -6.87 14.73 -10.70
CA GLY A 389 -7.69 13.55 -10.94
C GLY A 389 -6.88 12.28 -11.21
N TRP A 390 -5.67 12.19 -10.64
CA TRP A 390 -4.70 11.10 -10.85
C TRP A 390 -4.05 11.06 -12.25
N ALA A 391 -4.30 12.07 -13.08
CA ALA A 391 -3.48 12.31 -14.26
C ALA A 391 -2.07 12.77 -13.86
N THR A 392 -1.12 12.62 -14.77
CA THR A 392 0.24 13.12 -14.61
C THR A 392 0.35 14.58 -15.06
N PRO A 393 1.31 15.36 -14.56
CA PRO A 393 1.63 16.67 -15.07
C PRO A 393 1.86 16.71 -16.59
N ARG A 394 2.59 15.70 -17.11
CA ARG A 394 2.86 15.57 -18.56
C ARG A 394 1.58 15.39 -19.37
N GLU A 395 0.66 14.52 -18.92
CA GLU A 395 -0.63 14.32 -19.59
C GLU A 395 -1.46 15.60 -19.60
N LYS A 396 -1.51 16.32 -18.46
CA LYS A 396 -2.26 17.58 -18.37
C LYS A 396 -1.68 18.69 -19.27
N LEU A 397 -0.36 18.83 -19.30
CA LEU A 397 0.29 19.78 -20.21
C LEU A 397 0.07 19.38 -21.67
N GLY A 398 0.26 18.11 -22.00
CA GLY A 398 0.04 17.59 -23.35
C GLY A 398 -1.38 17.84 -23.87
N ALA A 399 -2.39 17.64 -23.02
CA ALA A 399 -3.79 17.91 -23.37
C ALA A 399 -4.05 19.39 -23.66
N LEU A 400 -3.44 20.30 -22.89
CA LEU A 400 -3.56 21.73 -23.15
C LEU A 400 -2.88 22.13 -24.46
N LEU A 401 -1.71 21.55 -24.77
CA LEU A 401 -0.98 21.82 -26.01
C LEU A 401 -1.70 21.30 -27.25
N THR A 402 -2.44 20.21 -27.14
CA THR A 402 -3.18 19.59 -28.24
C THR A 402 -4.64 20.05 -28.33
N GLY A 403 -5.13 20.86 -27.41
CA GLY A 403 -6.52 21.27 -27.32
C GLY A 403 -7.49 20.13 -26.95
N VAL A 404 -6.99 18.96 -26.54
CA VAL A 404 -7.79 17.81 -26.11
C VAL A 404 -8.08 17.91 -24.62
N ALA A 405 -9.35 18.02 -24.24
CA ALA A 405 -9.77 17.95 -22.84
C ALA A 405 -9.54 16.55 -22.29
N ILE A 406 -8.69 16.39 -21.28
CA ILE A 406 -8.62 15.18 -20.48
C ILE A 406 -9.79 15.23 -19.49
N ALA A 407 -10.69 14.23 -19.55
CA ALA A 407 -11.81 14.09 -18.61
C ALA A 407 -11.31 14.17 -17.14
N PRO A 408 -12.10 14.74 -16.22
CA PRO A 408 -11.76 14.91 -14.82
C PRO A 408 -11.62 13.58 -14.07
#